data_0a8fa5fb76c88f6ef5690ac832b39f4c
#
_entry.id   0a8fa5fb76c88f6ef5690ac832b39f4c
#
_cell.length_a   1.000
_cell.length_b   1.000
_cell.length_c   1.000
_cell.angle_alpha   90.00
_cell.angle_beta   90.00
_cell.angle_gamma   90.00
#
_symmetry.space_group_name_H-M   'P 1'
#
loop_
_entity.id
_entity.type
_entity.pdbx_description
1 polymer ?
#
loop_
_entity_poly.entity_id
_entity_poly.type
_entity_poly.pdbx_seq_one_letter_code
_entity_poly.pdbx_strand_id
1 'polypeptide(L)'
;SATVKKHPFQGRTIAIVNDLSLDEQWYVYHKTRELKEAIRTGENLDQFRLQNREAAVYTIFMEDSTRTKESFRNAAEFHGLKVNVFDAKTSSFQKNETITDTIKMLCGYSTGQSLFVIRSKVEGVCRWLEEAITKYCKQRGFPRASFINAGDGRHEHPSQEMLDEFSFLETKGWDTSSIHLALLGDLFHGRTVHSKVDGLRIYRKVLVDLVAPQELALPKMYEDRMVARGYVVRRFASIDEYLAQDKVAKIWYFTRLQLERMGDKVLDKSMELRKAVTMRRDFVEKLPEGTKFFHPLPRDARYPVLPYWLDGTELNGWDQQSQNGYFTRIVLLGMLGGHFGDDFRSSGKDSTFLPTSPLLLKSPFLAGDFSPNSGPLSADMPEDLDLGYSPAF
;
A
#
# COMPACT_ATOMS: atom_id res chain seq x y z
N SER A 1 -34.40 10.98 -20.65
CA SER A 1 -32.93 11.16 -20.57
C SER A 1 -32.30 9.89 -20.02
N ALA A 2 -31.55 9.20 -20.85
CA ALA A 2 -30.80 8.03 -20.39
C ALA A 2 -29.83 8.48 -19.29
N THR A 3 -29.98 7.96 -18.08
CA THR A 3 -29.04 8.17 -16.99
C THR A 3 -27.71 7.57 -17.42
N VAL A 4 -26.73 8.42 -17.72
CA VAL A 4 -25.36 7.97 -18.01
C VAL A 4 -24.87 7.23 -16.76
N LYS A 5 -24.65 5.93 -16.90
CA LYS A 5 -24.17 5.11 -15.80
C LYS A 5 -22.80 5.62 -15.36
N LYS A 6 -22.68 6.07 -14.12
CA LYS A 6 -21.42 6.56 -13.58
C LYS A 6 -20.40 5.43 -13.54
N HIS A 7 -19.19 5.66 -14.07
CA HIS A 7 -18.09 4.69 -13.98
C HIS A 7 -17.74 4.41 -12.52
N PRO A 8 -17.57 3.14 -12.11
CA PRO A 8 -17.39 2.78 -10.70
C PRO A 8 -16.08 3.29 -10.09
N PHE A 9 -15.04 3.51 -10.87
CA PHE A 9 -13.70 3.80 -10.35
C PHE A 9 -13.10 5.13 -10.83
N GLN A 10 -13.55 5.65 -11.95
CA GLN A 10 -12.95 6.86 -12.52
C GLN A 10 -13.01 8.04 -11.55
N GLY A 11 -11.87 8.67 -11.32
CA GLY A 11 -11.76 9.85 -10.48
C GLY A 11 -11.79 9.58 -8.98
N ARG A 12 -11.82 8.32 -8.57
CA ARG A 12 -11.77 7.96 -7.14
C ARG A 12 -10.34 8.09 -6.60
N THR A 13 -10.23 8.18 -5.28
CA THR A 13 -8.97 8.26 -4.55
C THR A 13 -8.77 6.98 -3.74
N ILE A 14 -7.53 6.53 -3.65
CA ILE A 14 -7.11 5.40 -2.80
C ILE A 14 -6.12 5.93 -1.76
N ALA A 15 -6.66 6.41 -0.66
CA ALA A 15 -5.90 6.90 0.49
C ALA A 15 -5.60 5.76 1.48
N ILE A 16 -6.53 4.83 1.62
CA ILE A 16 -6.45 3.64 2.48
C ILE A 16 -6.98 2.42 1.71
N VAL A 17 -6.64 1.23 2.18
CA VAL A 17 -7.10 -0.02 1.54
C VAL A 17 -8.63 -0.08 1.49
N ASN A 18 -9.30 0.35 2.54
CA ASN A 18 -10.76 0.35 2.63
C ASN A 18 -11.48 1.36 1.71
N ASP A 19 -10.75 2.18 0.98
CA ASP A 19 -11.37 3.00 -0.09
C ASP A 19 -11.88 2.14 -1.24
N LEU A 20 -11.41 0.90 -1.33
CA LEU A 20 -11.99 -0.13 -2.17
C LEU A 20 -12.79 -1.10 -1.30
N SER A 21 -14.02 -1.40 -1.72
CA SER A 21 -14.80 -2.46 -1.09
C SER A 21 -14.13 -3.81 -1.27
N LEU A 22 -14.59 -4.82 -0.56
CA LEU A 22 -14.07 -6.18 -0.71
C LEU A 22 -14.21 -6.69 -2.16
N ASP A 23 -15.36 -6.49 -2.79
CA ASP A 23 -15.58 -6.84 -4.19
C ASP A 23 -14.65 -6.08 -5.14
N GLU A 24 -14.38 -4.80 -4.84
CA GLU A 24 -13.47 -3.96 -5.63
C GLU A 24 -12.01 -4.38 -5.47
N GLN A 25 -11.62 -4.81 -4.27
CA GLN A 25 -10.29 -5.40 -4.05
C GLN A 25 -10.15 -6.70 -4.85
N TRP A 26 -11.15 -7.57 -4.83
CA TRP A 26 -11.19 -8.77 -5.67
C TRP A 26 -11.08 -8.45 -7.16
N TYR A 27 -11.75 -7.40 -7.59
CA TYR A 27 -11.63 -6.92 -8.97
C TYR A 27 -10.19 -6.57 -9.35
N VAL A 28 -9.46 -5.87 -8.46
CA VAL A 28 -8.03 -5.58 -8.67
C VAL A 28 -7.24 -6.86 -8.90
N TYR A 29 -7.43 -7.87 -8.04
CA TYR A 29 -6.66 -9.11 -8.12
C TYR A 29 -6.98 -9.94 -9.35
N HIS A 30 -8.24 -10.09 -9.68
CA HIS A 30 -8.66 -10.81 -10.88
C HIS A 30 -8.21 -10.11 -12.16
N LYS A 31 -8.36 -8.80 -12.23
CA LYS A 31 -7.92 -8.03 -13.39
C LYS A 31 -6.39 -8.06 -13.53
N THR A 32 -5.66 -8.01 -12.44
CA THR A 32 -4.20 -8.16 -12.44
C THR A 32 -3.79 -9.55 -12.95
N ARG A 33 -4.49 -10.60 -12.54
CA ARG A 33 -4.24 -11.96 -13.04
C ARG A 33 -4.45 -12.06 -14.55
N GLU A 34 -5.54 -11.51 -15.07
CA GLU A 34 -5.81 -11.45 -16.51
C GLU A 34 -4.72 -10.68 -17.26
N LEU A 35 -4.33 -9.52 -16.77
CA LEU A 35 -3.27 -8.69 -17.36
C LEU A 35 -1.93 -9.43 -17.39
N LYS A 36 -1.54 -10.04 -16.29
CA LYS A 36 -0.28 -10.77 -16.19
C LYS A 36 -0.22 -11.92 -17.19
N GLU A 37 -1.32 -12.65 -17.38
CA GLU A 37 -1.43 -13.70 -18.38
C GLU A 37 -1.35 -13.13 -19.82
N ALA A 38 -2.02 -12.01 -20.08
CA ALA A 38 -1.96 -11.35 -21.39
C ALA A 38 -0.54 -10.88 -21.72
N ILE A 39 0.19 -10.36 -20.75
CA ILE A 39 1.61 -9.96 -20.93
C ILE A 39 2.47 -11.21 -21.22
N ARG A 40 2.26 -12.29 -20.48
CA ARG A 40 3.00 -13.54 -20.67
C ARG A 40 2.80 -14.14 -22.06
N THR A 41 1.58 -14.12 -22.57
CA THR A 41 1.24 -14.70 -23.88
C THR A 41 1.39 -13.73 -25.04
N GLY A 42 1.40 -12.43 -24.78
CA GLY A 42 1.36 -11.38 -25.81
C GLY A 42 -0.01 -11.24 -26.50
N GLU A 43 -1.02 -11.97 -26.03
CA GLU A 43 -2.36 -11.98 -26.63
C GLU A 43 -3.28 -10.93 -26.03
N ASN A 44 -4.03 -10.24 -26.86
CA ASN A 44 -5.05 -9.26 -26.46
C ASN A 44 -4.54 -8.15 -25.51
N LEU A 45 -3.28 -7.81 -25.60
CA LEU A 45 -2.65 -6.86 -24.69
C LEU A 45 -3.25 -5.46 -24.79
N ASP A 46 -3.64 -5.03 -25.98
CA ASP A 46 -4.17 -3.68 -26.23
C ASP A 46 -5.47 -3.40 -25.47
N GLN A 47 -6.29 -4.41 -25.17
CA GLN A 47 -7.50 -4.22 -24.39
C GLN A 47 -7.23 -3.73 -22.96
N PHE A 48 -6.02 -3.95 -22.44
CA PHE A 48 -5.62 -3.50 -21.10
C PHE A 48 -5.07 -2.08 -21.08
N ARG A 49 -4.85 -1.45 -22.25
CA ARG A 49 -4.30 -0.09 -22.33
C ARG A 49 -5.42 0.94 -22.23
N LEU A 50 -5.18 1.98 -21.43
CA LEU A 50 -6.11 3.08 -21.28
C LEU A 50 -6.33 3.77 -22.64
N GLN A 51 -7.57 4.01 -23.00
CA GLN A 51 -7.92 4.66 -24.27
C GLN A 51 -7.91 6.19 -24.18
N ASN A 52 -7.95 6.74 -22.97
CA ASN A 52 -7.96 8.19 -22.76
C ASN A 52 -6.53 8.75 -22.76
N ARG A 53 -6.07 9.19 -23.91
CA ARG A 53 -4.72 9.74 -24.11
C ARG A 53 -4.51 11.12 -23.49
N GLU A 54 -5.58 11.76 -23.03
CA GLU A 54 -5.52 13.08 -22.41
C GLU A 54 -5.28 12.99 -20.89
N ALA A 55 -5.38 11.80 -20.33
CA ALA A 55 -5.05 11.57 -18.93
C ALA A 55 -3.55 11.73 -18.67
N ALA A 56 -3.22 12.24 -17.49
CA ALA A 56 -1.84 12.43 -17.06
C ALA A 56 -1.61 11.83 -15.67
N VAL A 57 -0.42 11.31 -15.45
CA VAL A 57 0.03 10.82 -14.15
C VAL A 57 1.11 11.75 -13.62
N TYR A 58 0.96 12.17 -12.37
CA TYR A 58 1.93 12.99 -11.66
C TYR A 58 2.41 12.22 -10.43
N THR A 59 3.71 11.94 -10.38
CA THR A 59 4.31 11.35 -9.17
C THR A 59 4.92 12.47 -8.35
N ILE A 60 4.41 12.65 -7.12
CA ILE A 60 4.87 13.68 -6.18
C ILE A 60 5.42 12.97 -4.96
N PHE A 61 6.73 12.76 -4.94
CA PHE A 61 7.41 12.02 -3.89
C PHE A 61 8.22 12.96 -3.02
N MET A 62 7.75 13.16 -1.79
CA MET A 62 8.41 13.96 -0.76
C MET A 62 9.46 13.14 0.01
N GLU A 63 9.41 11.83 -0.12
CA GLU A 63 10.42 10.88 0.36
C GLU A 63 10.89 10.00 -0.80
N ASP A 64 12.14 9.56 -0.74
CA ASP A 64 12.70 8.69 -1.77
C ASP A 64 12.04 7.31 -1.77
N SER A 65 11.66 6.86 -2.95
CA SER A 65 11.22 5.48 -3.18
C SER A 65 11.36 5.14 -4.65
N THR A 66 12.46 4.52 -5.01
CA THR A 66 12.75 4.15 -6.39
C THR A 66 11.74 3.14 -6.94
N ARG A 67 11.47 2.07 -6.19
CA ARG A 67 10.58 1.00 -6.67
C ARG A 67 9.17 1.47 -6.91
N THR A 68 8.57 2.15 -5.95
CA THR A 68 7.18 2.62 -6.06
C THR A 68 7.06 3.64 -7.19
N LYS A 69 7.97 4.62 -7.24
CA LYS A 69 7.98 5.64 -8.27
C LYS A 69 8.15 5.04 -9.67
N GLU A 70 9.15 4.20 -9.86
CA GLU A 70 9.43 3.59 -11.17
C GLU A 70 8.34 2.62 -11.61
N SER A 71 7.73 1.88 -10.72
CA SER A 71 6.63 0.99 -11.09
C SER A 71 5.38 1.76 -11.53
N PHE A 72 5.02 2.85 -10.86
CA PHE A 72 3.94 3.72 -11.32
C PHE A 72 4.26 4.41 -12.63
N ARG A 73 5.49 4.87 -12.80
CA ARG A 73 5.94 5.48 -14.05
C ARG A 73 5.84 4.51 -15.22
N ASN A 74 6.37 3.29 -15.06
CA ASN A 74 6.29 2.27 -16.09
C ASN A 74 4.84 1.82 -16.34
N ALA A 75 4.02 1.73 -15.31
CA ALA A 75 2.60 1.43 -15.46
C ALA A 75 1.86 2.51 -16.26
N ALA A 76 2.18 3.78 -16.02
CA ALA A 76 1.62 4.88 -16.81
C ALA A 76 2.08 4.82 -18.27
N GLU A 77 3.35 4.50 -18.52
CA GLU A 77 3.89 4.32 -19.88
C GLU A 77 3.24 3.13 -20.60
N PHE A 78 2.93 2.05 -19.89
CA PHE A 78 2.16 0.94 -20.45
C PHE A 78 0.82 1.43 -21.04
N HIS A 79 0.15 2.34 -20.34
CA HIS A 79 -1.10 2.94 -20.81
C HIS A 79 -0.90 4.04 -21.86
N GLY A 80 0.32 4.43 -22.17
CA GLY A 80 0.57 5.55 -23.07
C GLY A 80 0.20 6.91 -22.49
N LEU A 81 0.21 7.03 -21.15
CA LEU A 81 -0.11 8.27 -20.45
C LEU A 81 1.09 9.20 -20.34
N LYS A 82 0.81 10.50 -20.34
CA LYS A 82 1.80 11.51 -19.97
C LYS A 82 2.21 11.30 -18.51
N VAL A 83 3.51 11.28 -18.26
CA VAL A 83 4.06 11.12 -16.91
C VAL A 83 4.91 12.32 -16.54
N ASN A 84 4.64 12.92 -15.39
CA ASN A 84 5.46 14.00 -14.83
C ASN A 84 5.95 13.57 -13.44
N VAL A 85 7.24 13.76 -13.22
CA VAL A 85 7.89 13.40 -11.96
C VAL A 85 8.26 14.67 -11.22
N PHE A 86 7.76 14.82 -9.98
CA PHE A 86 8.11 15.90 -9.07
C PHE A 86 8.92 15.32 -7.92
N ASP A 87 10.13 15.80 -7.76
CA ASP A 87 11.03 15.43 -6.69
C ASP A 87 11.12 16.60 -5.70
N ALA A 88 11.03 16.30 -4.40
CA ALA A 88 11.11 17.32 -3.36
C ALA A 88 12.42 18.12 -3.39
N LYS A 89 13.52 17.50 -3.89
CA LYS A 89 14.84 18.13 -3.96
C LYS A 89 15.02 19.07 -5.14
N THR A 90 14.24 18.92 -6.20
CA THR A 90 14.43 19.63 -7.47
C THR A 90 13.24 20.47 -7.88
N SER A 91 12.15 20.44 -7.11
CA SER A 91 10.91 21.15 -7.40
C SER A 91 10.81 22.47 -6.62
N SER A 92 9.77 23.25 -6.94
CA SER A 92 9.42 24.48 -6.23
C SER A 92 9.13 24.30 -4.73
N PHE A 93 8.95 23.06 -4.26
CA PHE A 93 8.83 22.75 -2.83
C PHE A 93 10.04 23.23 -2.02
N GLN A 94 11.22 23.29 -2.61
CA GLN A 94 12.39 23.90 -1.99
C GLN A 94 12.23 25.41 -1.74
N LYS A 95 11.29 26.04 -2.45
CA LYS A 95 10.96 27.46 -2.29
C LYS A 95 9.73 27.66 -1.39
N ASN A 96 9.39 26.66 -0.60
CA ASN A 96 8.23 26.66 0.30
C ASN A 96 6.88 26.79 -0.42
N GLU A 97 6.79 26.36 -1.67
CA GLU A 97 5.49 26.25 -2.34
C GLU A 97 4.67 25.13 -1.71
N THR A 98 3.37 25.35 -1.52
CA THR A 98 2.48 24.32 -0.99
C THR A 98 2.19 23.26 -2.04
N ILE A 99 2.05 22.02 -1.60
CA ILE A 99 1.63 20.92 -2.49
C ILE A 99 0.28 21.20 -3.14
N THR A 100 -0.63 21.85 -2.42
CA THR A 100 -1.97 22.20 -2.93
C THR A 100 -1.90 23.15 -4.11
N ASP A 101 -1.09 24.19 -4.02
CA ASP A 101 -0.94 25.17 -5.10
C ASP A 101 -0.35 24.53 -6.36
N THR A 102 0.65 23.67 -6.18
CA THR A 102 1.23 22.90 -7.29
C THR A 102 0.18 22.00 -7.95
N ILE A 103 -0.60 21.27 -7.17
CA ILE A 103 -1.64 20.36 -7.70
C ILE A 103 -2.74 21.14 -8.42
N LYS A 104 -3.19 22.26 -7.88
CA LYS A 104 -4.17 23.13 -8.52
C LYS A 104 -3.72 23.56 -9.92
N MET A 105 -2.47 24.00 -10.03
CA MET A 105 -1.88 24.35 -11.31
C MET A 105 -1.89 23.18 -12.28
N LEU A 106 -1.43 22.00 -11.83
CA LEU A 106 -1.33 20.80 -12.65
C LEU A 106 -2.69 20.29 -13.15
N CYS A 107 -3.74 20.44 -12.35
CA CYS A 107 -5.11 20.09 -12.77
C CYS A 107 -5.55 20.90 -13.99
N GLY A 108 -5.07 22.12 -14.14
CA GLY A 108 -5.35 22.97 -15.30
C GLY A 108 -4.59 22.60 -16.58
N TYR A 109 -3.56 21.77 -16.47
CA TYR A 109 -2.73 21.36 -17.62
C TYR A 109 -3.22 20.07 -18.28
N SER A 110 -4.07 19.32 -17.61
CA SER A 110 -4.65 18.10 -18.15
C SER A 110 -6.02 18.40 -18.77
N THR A 111 -6.20 17.99 -20.00
CA THR A 111 -7.51 18.10 -20.67
C THR A 111 -8.43 16.92 -20.34
N GLY A 112 -7.84 15.85 -19.77
CA GLY A 112 -8.52 14.68 -19.28
C GLY A 112 -8.29 14.45 -17.79
N GLN A 113 -8.23 13.20 -17.38
CA GLN A 113 -8.07 12.78 -15.99
C GLN A 113 -6.64 13.07 -15.46
N SER A 114 -6.54 13.66 -14.28
CA SER A 114 -5.28 13.79 -13.57
C SER A 114 -5.19 12.76 -12.44
N LEU A 115 -4.12 11.97 -12.44
CA LEU A 115 -3.86 10.92 -11.46
C LEU A 115 -2.59 11.28 -10.69
N PHE A 116 -2.73 11.58 -9.40
CA PHE A 116 -1.61 12.00 -8.55
C PHE A 116 -1.19 10.84 -7.65
N VAL A 117 0.06 10.43 -7.77
CA VAL A 117 0.68 9.41 -6.92
C VAL A 117 1.54 10.14 -5.88
N ILE A 118 1.12 10.09 -4.62
CA ILE A 118 1.68 10.92 -3.55
C ILE A 118 2.39 10.05 -2.53
N ARG A 119 3.64 10.38 -2.23
CA ARG A 119 4.40 9.83 -1.11
C ARG A 119 4.85 10.95 -0.20
N SER A 120 4.52 10.86 1.07
CA SER A 120 4.71 11.93 2.03
C SER A 120 4.95 11.38 3.43
N LYS A 121 5.52 12.19 4.32
CA LYS A 121 5.60 11.89 5.74
C LYS A 121 4.28 12.17 6.47
N VAL A 122 3.39 12.95 5.85
CA VAL A 122 2.13 13.35 6.47
C VAL A 122 1.08 12.29 6.27
N GLU A 123 0.66 11.70 7.35
CA GLU A 123 -0.41 10.70 7.39
C GLU A 123 -1.75 11.37 7.02
N GLY A 124 -2.49 10.72 6.12
CA GLY A 124 -3.78 11.25 5.66
C GLY A 124 -3.71 12.28 4.54
N VAL A 125 -2.54 12.56 3.98
CA VAL A 125 -2.35 13.59 2.95
C VAL A 125 -3.25 13.41 1.73
N CYS A 126 -3.44 12.19 1.25
CA CYS A 126 -4.26 11.94 0.07
C CYS A 126 -5.75 12.21 0.33
N ARG A 127 -6.24 11.93 1.52
CA ARG A 127 -7.61 12.25 1.90
C ARG A 127 -7.84 13.75 1.94
N TRP A 128 -6.92 14.46 2.53
CA TRP A 128 -6.97 15.92 2.60
C TRP A 128 -6.93 16.55 1.19
N LEU A 129 -6.01 16.07 0.33
CA LEU A 129 -5.92 16.56 -1.05
C LEU A 129 -7.18 16.25 -1.85
N GLU A 130 -7.77 15.08 -1.68
CA GLU A 130 -9.05 14.75 -2.31
C GLU A 130 -10.09 15.80 -1.94
N GLU A 131 -10.23 16.13 -0.66
CA GLU A 131 -11.20 17.10 -0.17
C GLU A 131 -10.96 18.49 -0.76
N ALA A 132 -9.73 18.98 -0.68
CA ALA A 132 -9.37 20.32 -1.16
C ALA A 132 -9.47 20.46 -2.67
N ILE A 133 -8.97 19.49 -3.42
CA ILE A 133 -8.85 19.56 -4.88
C ILE A 133 -10.16 19.20 -5.59
N THR A 134 -10.97 18.31 -5.05
CA THR A 134 -12.27 17.97 -5.64
C THR A 134 -13.13 19.23 -5.74
N LYS A 135 -13.18 20.02 -4.69
CA LYS A 135 -13.90 21.30 -4.67
C LYS A 135 -13.37 22.27 -5.72
N TYR A 136 -12.05 22.42 -5.78
CA TYR A 136 -11.39 23.28 -6.74
C TYR A 136 -11.67 22.86 -8.19
N CYS A 137 -11.50 21.61 -8.52
CA CYS A 137 -11.77 21.07 -9.87
C CYS A 137 -13.23 21.31 -10.28
N LYS A 138 -14.18 21.09 -9.36
CA LYS A 138 -15.59 21.34 -9.62
C LYS A 138 -15.87 22.81 -9.93
N GLN A 139 -15.27 23.72 -9.18
CA GLN A 139 -15.45 25.17 -9.38
C GLN A 139 -14.84 25.65 -10.71
N ARG A 140 -13.79 25.01 -11.17
CA ARG A 140 -13.08 25.37 -12.40
C ARG A 140 -13.53 24.59 -13.63
N GLY A 141 -14.42 23.61 -13.47
CA GLY A 141 -14.84 22.74 -14.57
C GLY A 141 -13.77 21.78 -15.02
N PHE A 142 -12.78 21.48 -14.19
CA PHE A 142 -11.75 20.49 -14.47
C PHE A 142 -12.26 19.08 -14.17
N PRO A 143 -11.79 18.04 -14.87
CA PRO A 143 -12.07 16.65 -14.49
C PRO A 143 -11.64 16.37 -13.06
N ARG A 144 -12.38 15.49 -12.37
CA ARG A 144 -12.05 15.10 -11.01
C ARG A 144 -10.65 14.43 -10.97
N ALA A 145 -9.77 14.91 -10.10
CA ALA A 145 -8.48 14.34 -9.87
C ALA A 145 -8.58 13.12 -8.94
N SER A 146 -7.72 12.14 -9.19
CA SER A 146 -7.53 10.97 -8.31
C SER A 146 -6.23 11.09 -7.56
N PHE A 147 -6.21 10.64 -6.30
CA PHE A 147 -5.01 10.59 -5.47
C PHE A 147 -4.76 9.15 -5.06
N ILE A 148 -3.52 8.69 -5.24
CA ILE A 148 -3.08 7.35 -4.84
C ILE A 148 -2.01 7.52 -3.76
N ASN A 149 -2.29 6.98 -2.58
CA ASN A 149 -1.33 6.97 -1.49
C ASN A 149 -0.19 5.98 -1.80
N ALA A 150 1.01 6.49 -2.01
CA ALA A 150 2.23 5.70 -2.24
C ALA A 150 3.10 5.60 -0.98
N GLY A 151 2.48 5.79 0.17
CA GLY A 151 3.09 5.75 1.50
C GLY A 151 2.97 7.10 2.21
N ASP A 152 2.31 7.12 3.36
CA ASP A 152 2.10 8.30 4.19
C ASP A 152 2.57 8.06 5.62
N GLY A 153 3.83 8.29 5.87
CA GLY A 153 4.42 8.09 7.20
C GLY A 153 4.39 6.64 7.66
N ARG A 154 3.83 6.40 8.84
CA ARG A 154 3.62 5.05 9.41
C ARG A 154 2.22 4.49 9.14
N HIS A 155 1.40 5.22 8.43
CA HIS A 155 -0.03 4.93 8.32
C HIS A 155 -0.31 3.78 7.34
N GLU A 156 -0.38 4.04 6.03
CA GLU A 156 -0.70 3.03 5.04
C GLU A 156 0.12 3.17 3.75
N HIS A 157 0.15 2.09 3.01
CA HIS A 157 0.64 2.03 1.65
C HIS A 157 -0.25 1.08 0.84
N PRO A 158 -1.46 1.54 0.43
CA PRO A 158 -2.48 0.66 -0.13
C PRO A 158 -2.04 -0.12 -1.37
N SER A 159 -1.31 0.51 -2.29
CA SER A 159 -0.88 -0.18 -3.51
C SER A 159 0.17 -1.26 -3.22
N GLN A 160 0.98 -1.10 -2.17
CA GLN A 160 1.87 -2.15 -1.70
C GLN A 160 1.07 -3.33 -1.14
N GLU A 161 0.04 -3.04 -0.34
CA GLU A 161 -0.85 -4.08 0.18
C GLU A 161 -1.50 -4.89 -0.95
N MET A 162 -1.92 -4.24 -2.02
CA MET A 162 -2.54 -4.92 -3.15
C MET A 162 -1.57 -5.85 -3.87
N LEU A 163 -0.33 -5.42 -4.10
CA LEU A 163 0.67 -6.30 -4.72
C LEU A 163 1.09 -7.44 -3.79
N ASP A 164 1.11 -7.20 -2.49
CA ASP A 164 1.42 -8.23 -1.49
C ASP A 164 0.34 -9.32 -1.49
N GLU A 165 -0.93 -8.93 -1.39
CA GLU A 165 -2.05 -9.89 -1.39
C GLU A 165 -2.15 -10.63 -2.72
N PHE A 166 -1.91 -9.97 -3.84
CA PHE A 166 -1.83 -10.63 -5.14
C PHE A 166 -0.73 -11.71 -5.15
N SER A 167 0.42 -11.41 -4.58
CA SER A 167 1.55 -12.35 -4.49
C SER A 167 1.23 -13.53 -3.58
N PHE A 168 0.54 -13.30 -2.48
CA PHE A 168 0.07 -14.38 -1.60
C PHE A 168 -0.94 -15.28 -2.31
N LEU A 169 -1.88 -14.69 -3.05
CA LEU A 169 -2.87 -15.45 -3.82
C LEU A 169 -2.21 -16.36 -4.86
N GLU A 170 -1.23 -15.86 -5.59
CA GLU A 170 -0.45 -16.68 -6.53
C GLU A 170 0.23 -17.85 -5.82
N THR A 171 0.89 -17.57 -4.71
CA THR A 171 1.62 -18.59 -3.93
C THR A 171 0.67 -19.65 -3.38
N LYS A 172 -0.56 -19.27 -3.04
CA LYS A 172 -1.59 -20.17 -2.50
C LYS A 172 -2.44 -20.86 -3.59
N GLY A 173 -2.11 -20.67 -4.87
CA GLY A 173 -2.95 -21.20 -5.95
C GLY A 173 -4.38 -20.66 -5.93
N TRP A 174 -4.56 -19.41 -5.49
CA TRP A 174 -5.85 -18.71 -5.39
C TRP A 174 -6.83 -19.32 -4.39
N ASP A 175 -6.34 -20.05 -3.41
CA ASP A 175 -7.15 -20.51 -2.27
C ASP A 175 -7.43 -19.34 -1.31
N THR A 176 -8.71 -19.00 -1.19
CA THR A 176 -9.22 -17.89 -0.37
C THR A 176 -9.90 -18.33 0.91
N SER A 177 -9.90 -19.65 1.18
CA SER A 177 -10.55 -20.19 2.37
C SER A 177 -9.88 -19.74 3.66
N SER A 178 -8.57 -19.65 3.66
CA SER A 178 -7.80 -19.22 4.81
C SER A 178 -6.41 -18.72 4.42
N ILE A 179 -5.81 -17.92 5.29
CA ILE A 179 -4.39 -17.60 5.23
C ILE A 179 -3.78 -17.72 6.63
N HIS A 180 -2.59 -18.28 6.69
CA HIS A 180 -1.73 -18.27 7.85
C HIS A 180 -0.48 -17.48 7.48
N LEU A 181 -0.31 -16.31 8.05
CA LEU A 181 0.72 -15.33 7.69
C LEU A 181 1.57 -14.97 8.92
N ALA A 182 2.88 -15.05 8.77
CA ALA A 182 3.81 -14.49 9.75
C ALA A 182 4.29 -13.11 9.30
N LEU A 183 4.20 -12.13 10.17
CA LEU A 183 4.72 -10.77 9.97
C LEU A 183 5.93 -10.58 10.87
N LEU A 184 7.10 -10.27 10.28
CA LEU A 184 8.36 -10.25 11.00
C LEU A 184 9.13 -8.95 10.75
N GLY A 185 9.84 -8.48 11.74
CA GLY A 185 10.73 -7.33 11.64
C GLY A 185 10.24 -6.14 12.43
N ASP A 186 10.25 -4.97 11.80
CA ASP A 186 9.78 -3.73 12.42
C ASP A 186 8.27 -3.56 12.20
N LEU A 187 7.47 -4.11 13.09
CA LEU A 187 6.03 -4.04 13.01
C LEU A 187 5.49 -2.70 13.54
N PHE A 188 6.31 -1.97 14.27
CA PHE A 188 5.94 -0.67 14.82
C PHE A 188 5.89 0.42 13.73
N HIS A 189 6.94 0.52 12.90
CA HIS A 189 7.05 1.53 11.85
C HIS A 189 6.57 1.05 10.47
N GLY A 190 6.23 -0.22 10.34
CA GLY A 190 5.94 -0.86 9.06
C GLY A 190 4.54 -0.57 8.54
N ARG A 191 4.36 0.53 7.81
CA ARG A 191 3.07 0.86 7.18
C ARG A 191 2.54 -0.25 6.26
N THR A 192 3.42 -1.04 5.66
CA THR A 192 3.02 -2.19 4.84
C THR A 192 2.37 -3.30 5.68
N VAL A 193 2.75 -3.40 6.95
CA VAL A 193 2.12 -4.30 7.92
C VAL A 193 0.77 -3.74 8.37
N HIS A 194 0.71 -2.45 8.62
CA HIS A 194 -0.51 -1.78 9.09
C HIS A 194 -1.66 -1.93 8.08
N SER A 195 -1.37 -1.82 6.79
CA SER A 195 -2.36 -1.98 5.73
C SER A 195 -2.96 -3.39 5.66
N LYS A 196 -2.28 -4.40 6.22
CA LYS A 196 -2.78 -5.78 6.23
C LYS A 196 -3.99 -6.01 7.13
N VAL A 197 -4.23 -5.12 8.08
CA VAL A 197 -5.46 -5.16 8.88
C VAL A 197 -6.69 -5.22 7.98
N ASP A 198 -6.70 -4.41 6.94
CA ASP A 198 -7.82 -4.34 5.99
C ASP A 198 -7.64 -5.22 4.77
N GLY A 199 -6.41 -5.40 4.30
CA GLY A 199 -6.11 -6.19 3.10
C GLY A 199 -6.38 -7.68 3.27
N LEU A 200 -6.20 -8.23 4.46
CA LEU A 200 -6.43 -9.66 4.73
C LEU A 200 -7.92 -10.05 4.77
N ARG A 201 -8.83 -9.09 4.72
CA ARG A 201 -10.28 -9.33 4.68
C ARG A 201 -10.74 -10.18 3.50
N ILE A 202 -9.93 -10.31 2.45
CA ILE A 202 -10.24 -11.15 1.29
C ILE A 202 -10.28 -12.65 1.62
N TYR A 203 -9.70 -13.06 2.74
CA TYR A 203 -9.71 -14.44 3.20
C TYR A 203 -10.83 -14.68 4.21
N ARG A 204 -11.42 -15.89 4.18
CA ARG A 204 -12.50 -16.26 5.13
C ARG A 204 -11.98 -16.44 6.54
N LYS A 205 -10.81 -17.04 6.69
CA LYS A 205 -10.15 -17.26 7.98
C LYS A 205 -8.72 -16.71 7.90
N VAL A 206 -8.34 -15.97 8.92
CA VAL A 206 -7.04 -15.31 8.98
C VAL A 206 -6.36 -15.64 10.31
N LEU A 207 -5.18 -16.23 10.24
CA LEU A 207 -4.28 -16.40 11.37
C LEU A 207 -3.02 -15.58 11.10
N VAL A 208 -2.72 -14.64 11.99
CA VAL A 208 -1.55 -13.75 11.90
C VAL A 208 -0.63 -14.04 13.07
N ASP A 209 0.61 -14.37 12.76
CA ASP A 209 1.70 -14.51 13.73
C ASP A 209 2.58 -13.27 13.66
N LEU A 210 2.66 -12.55 14.77
CA LEU A 210 3.48 -11.35 14.90
C LEU A 210 4.80 -11.74 15.54
N VAL A 211 5.89 -11.61 14.80
CA VAL A 211 7.24 -12.01 15.23
C VAL A 211 8.13 -10.78 15.31
N ALA A 212 8.26 -10.22 16.49
CA ALA A 212 9.07 -9.04 16.73
C ALA A 212 9.41 -8.90 18.21
N PRO A 213 10.61 -8.38 18.55
CA PRO A 213 10.87 -7.98 19.91
C PRO A 213 9.92 -6.86 20.33
N GLN A 214 9.71 -6.68 21.64
CA GLN A 214 8.73 -5.74 22.16
C GLN A 214 8.92 -4.30 21.66
N GLU A 215 10.16 -3.87 21.50
CA GLU A 215 10.52 -2.53 21.00
C GLU A 215 10.05 -2.27 19.56
N LEU A 216 9.84 -3.34 18.80
CA LEU A 216 9.41 -3.31 17.39
C LEU A 216 8.00 -3.88 17.21
N ALA A 217 7.27 -4.09 18.29
CA ALA A 217 5.96 -4.74 18.25
C ALA A 217 4.92 -3.90 17.50
N LEU A 218 3.98 -4.59 16.89
CA LEU A 218 2.81 -3.95 16.27
C LEU A 218 2.08 -3.10 17.31
N PRO A 219 1.77 -1.83 16.99
CA PRO A 219 0.96 -1.00 17.89
C PRO A 219 -0.37 -1.68 18.21
N LYS A 220 -0.76 -1.59 19.48
CA LYS A 220 -1.94 -2.30 20.00
C LYS A 220 -3.21 -2.01 19.21
N MET A 221 -3.38 -0.79 18.73
CA MET A 221 -4.57 -0.43 17.96
C MET A 221 -4.74 -1.26 16.69
N TYR A 222 -3.68 -1.61 16.00
CA TYR A 222 -3.75 -2.46 14.81
C TYR A 222 -4.08 -3.90 15.15
N GLU A 223 -3.48 -4.42 16.22
CA GLU A 223 -3.81 -5.76 16.71
C GLU A 223 -5.27 -5.85 17.14
N ASP A 224 -5.75 -4.86 17.90
CA ASP A 224 -7.15 -4.80 18.34
C ASP A 224 -8.11 -4.78 17.15
N ARG A 225 -7.74 -4.08 16.09
CA ARG A 225 -8.53 -4.05 14.86
C ARG A 225 -8.50 -5.40 14.12
N MET A 226 -7.36 -6.08 14.09
CA MET A 226 -7.27 -7.44 13.56
C MET A 226 -8.22 -8.39 14.31
N VAL A 227 -8.18 -8.35 15.63
CA VAL A 227 -9.07 -9.17 16.47
C VAL A 227 -10.55 -8.82 16.25
N ALA A 228 -10.87 -7.53 16.14
CA ALA A 228 -12.23 -7.07 15.87
C ALA A 228 -12.75 -7.54 14.49
N ARG A 229 -11.86 -7.79 13.51
CA ARG A 229 -12.21 -8.37 12.24
C ARG A 229 -12.34 -9.90 12.27
N GLY A 230 -12.09 -10.52 13.41
CA GLY A 230 -12.14 -11.96 13.57
C GLY A 230 -10.84 -12.69 13.23
N TYR A 231 -9.74 -11.97 13.07
CA TYR A 231 -8.44 -12.61 12.88
C TYR A 231 -7.96 -13.22 14.20
N VAL A 232 -7.33 -14.38 14.13
CA VAL A 232 -6.60 -14.97 15.24
C VAL A 232 -5.17 -14.41 15.20
N VAL A 233 -4.74 -13.80 16.30
CA VAL A 233 -3.43 -13.15 16.38
C VAL A 233 -2.60 -13.82 17.46
N ARG A 234 -1.36 -14.22 17.13
CA ARG A 234 -0.39 -14.77 18.06
C ARG A 234 0.88 -13.93 18.05
N ARG A 235 1.57 -13.85 19.18
CA ARG A 235 2.80 -13.05 19.34
C ARG A 235 3.99 -13.92 19.72
N PHE A 236 5.14 -13.61 19.10
CA PHE A 236 6.42 -14.23 19.37
C PHE A 236 7.50 -13.15 19.38
N ALA A 237 8.46 -13.28 20.28
CA ALA A 237 9.51 -12.27 20.44
C ALA A 237 10.66 -12.40 19.42
N SER A 238 10.82 -13.58 18.81
CA SER A 238 11.91 -13.88 17.90
C SER A 238 11.57 -15.03 16.96
N ILE A 239 12.37 -15.18 15.91
CA ILE A 239 12.27 -16.35 15.02
C ILE A 239 12.57 -17.64 15.79
N ASP A 240 13.53 -17.63 16.72
CA ASP A 240 13.83 -18.79 17.56
C ASP A 240 12.59 -19.26 18.33
N GLU A 241 11.90 -18.34 18.99
CA GLU A 241 10.68 -18.65 19.72
C GLU A 241 9.58 -19.15 18.78
N TYR A 242 9.44 -18.50 17.63
CA TYR A 242 8.42 -18.87 16.64
C TYR A 242 8.62 -20.28 16.10
N LEU A 243 9.85 -20.65 15.76
CA LEU A 243 10.15 -21.97 15.23
C LEU A 243 10.15 -23.09 16.29
N ALA A 244 10.10 -22.75 17.58
CA ALA A 244 10.02 -23.72 18.66
C ALA A 244 8.62 -24.29 18.90
N GLN A 245 7.58 -23.69 18.27
CA GLN A 245 6.19 -24.14 18.44
C GLN A 245 5.71 -24.91 17.20
N ASP A 246 4.63 -25.67 17.35
CA ASP A 246 4.22 -26.66 16.34
C ASP A 246 3.61 -26.07 15.06
N LYS A 247 2.91 -24.94 15.15
CA LYS A 247 2.14 -24.39 14.03
C LYS A 247 2.82 -23.15 13.46
N VAL A 248 3.64 -23.34 12.43
CA VAL A 248 4.42 -22.29 11.77
C VAL A 248 3.79 -21.97 10.40
N ALA A 249 3.66 -20.69 10.07
CA ALA A 249 3.17 -20.25 8.79
C ALA A 249 4.10 -20.64 7.63
N LYS A 250 3.53 -20.84 6.45
CA LYS A 250 4.29 -21.04 5.20
C LYS A 250 4.51 -19.74 4.43
N ILE A 251 3.80 -18.68 4.76
CA ILE A 251 3.97 -17.36 4.16
C ILE A 251 4.53 -16.43 5.25
N TRP A 252 5.74 -15.96 5.03
CA TRP A 252 6.44 -15.05 5.93
C TRP A 252 6.66 -13.72 5.24
N TYR A 253 6.25 -12.64 5.89
CA TYR A 253 6.41 -11.28 5.39
C TYR A 253 7.35 -10.51 6.30
N PHE A 254 8.51 -10.15 5.76
CA PHE A 254 9.55 -9.42 6.49
C PHE A 254 9.47 -7.93 6.18
N THR A 255 9.83 -7.11 7.16
CA THR A 255 10.00 -5.67 6.99
C THR A 255 11.41 -5.25 7.41
N ARG A 256 11.94 -4.24 6.75
CA ARG A 256 13.22 -3.62 7.13
C ARG A 256 13.10 -3.02 8.53
N LEU A 257 14.14 -3.18 9.34
CA LEU A 257 14.21 -2.53 10.63
C LEU A 257 14.56 -1.05 10.45
N GLN A 258 13.75 -0.17 11.02
CA GLN A 258 13.92 1.27 10.94
C GLN A 258 14.46 1.81 12.27
N LEU A 259 15.60 1.26 12.74
CA LEU A 259 16.19 1.60 14.02
C LEU A 259 16.59 3.07 14.12
N GLU A 260 16.88 3.70 12.98
CA GLU A 260 17.16 5.14 12.88
C GLU A 260 16.00 6.02 13.37
N ARG A 261 14.79 5.49 13.42
CA ARG A 261 13.59 6.20 13.92
C ARG A 261 13.38 6.07 15.42
N MET A 262 14.18 5.28 16.12
CA MET A 262 13.94 4.93 17.51
C MET A 262 14.78 5.72 18.52
N GLY A 263 15.67 6.58 18.07
CA GLY A 263 16.54 7.37 18.92
C GLY A 263 17.69 6.61 19.58
N ASP A 264 18.52 7.30 20.35
CA ASP A 264 19.80 6.79 20.86
C ASP A 264 19.67 5.62 21.86
N LYS A 265 18.55 5.55 22.59
CA LYS A 265 18.34 4.50 23.63
C LYS A 265 18.29 3.08 23.06
N VAL A 266 18.01 2.93 21.78
CA VAL A 266 17.86 1.65 21.11
C VAL A 266 19.14 1.21 20.41
N LEU A 267 20.07 2.13 20.15
CA LEU A 267 21.35 1.81 19.49
C LEU A 267 22.14 0.76 20.24
N ASP A 268 22.12 0.79 21.57
CA ASP A 268 22.80 -0.20 22.42
C ASP A 268 22.21 -1.60 22.29
N LYS A 269 20.94 -1.71 21.92
CA LYS A 269 20.22 -2.97 21.72
C LYS A 269 20.08 -3.36 20.24
N SER A 270 20.66 -2.59 19.33
CA SER A 270 20.40 -2.76 17.89
C SER A 270 20.75 -4.16 17.39
N MET A 271 21.87 -4.73 17.83
CA MET A 271 22.28 -6.08 17.42
C MET A 271 21.35 -7.16 17.96
N GLU A 272 20.86 -7.01 19.19
CA GLU A 272 19.90 -7.93 19.80
C GLU A 272 18.57 -7.90 19.03
N LEU A 273 18.07 -6.70 18.71
CA LEU A 273 16.83 -6.53 17.95
C LEU A 273 16.96 -7.14 16.55
N ARG A 274 18.08 -6.90 15.86
CA ARG A 274 18.35 -7.50 14.54
C ARG A 274 18.38 -9.01 14.60
N LYS A 275 19.08 -9.56 15.59
CA LYS A 275 19.23 -11.01 15.76
C LYS A 275 17.87 -11.71 15.92
N ALA A 276 16.93 -11.08 16.61
CA ALA A 276 15.61 -11.65 16.88
C ALA A 276 14.81 -11.94 15.60
N VAL A 277 15.01 -11.14 14.55
CA VAL A 277 14.17 -11.18 13.31
C VAL A 277 14.99 -11.35 12.03
N THR A 278 16.25 -11.71 12.13
CA THR A 278 17.11 -11.98 10.98
C THR A 278 17.20 -13.49 10.71
N MET A 279 16.98 -13.90 9.44
CA MET A 279 17.12 -15.31 9.07
C MET A 279 18.56 -15.79 9.21
N ARG A 280 18.71 -17.00 9.77
CA ARG A 280 19.96 -17.73 9.84
C ARG A 280 19.86 -19.05 9.06
N ARG A 281 21.01 -19.59 8.65
CA ARG A 281 21.06 -20.84 7.89
C ARG A 281 20.48 -22.03 8.67
N ASP A 282 20.69 -22.06 9.98
CA ASP A 282 20.19 -23.14 10.85
C ASP A 282 18.67 -23.13 11.02
N PHE A 283 17.99 -22.01 10.69
CA PHE A 283 16.53 -21.96 10.71
C PHE A 283 15.88 -22.68 9.54
N VAL A 284 16.57 -22.80 8.40
CA VAL A 284 15.96 -23.28 7.15
C VAL A 284 15.39 -24.69 7.28
N GLU A 285 16.10 -25.59 7.93
CA GLU A 285 15.65 -26.98 8.14
C GLU A 285 14.44 -27.10 9.09
N LYS A 286 14.13 -26.06 9.85
CA LYS A 286 12.98 -26.00 10.76
C LYS A 286 11.72 -25.45 10.10
N LEU A 287 11.83 -24.96 8.87
CA LEU A 287 10.71 -24.37 8.15
C LEU A 287 9.78 -25.44 7.60
N PRO A 288 8.46 -25.19 7.58
CA PRO A 288 7.54 -26.07 6.86
C PRO A 288 7.89 -26.16 5.37
N GLU A 289 7.61 -27.30 4.77
CA GLU A 289 7.75 -27.47 3.32
C GLU A 289 6.88 -26.46 2.57
N GLY A 290 7.43 -25.86 1.50
CA GLY A 290 6.71 -24.87 0.69
C GLY A 290 6.70 -23.46 1.28
N THR A 291 7.49 -23.20 2.31
CA THR A 291 7.60 -21.84 2.87
C THR A 291 8.12 -20.85 1.84
N LYS A 292 7.52 -19.67 1.79
CA LYS A 292 7.93 -18.53 0.96
C LYS A 292 8.10 -17.28 1.83
N PHE A 293 9.17 -16.56 1.56
CA PHE A 293 9.45 -15.28 2.19
C PHE A 293 9.12 -14.13 1.26
N PHE A 294 8.53 -13.10 1.80
CA PHE A 294 8.16 -11.86 1.12
C PHE A 294 8.77 -10.66 1.84
N HIS A 295 9.01 -9.61 1.12
CA HIS A 295 9.59 -8.38 1.63
C HIS A 295 9.23 -7.22 0.71
N PRO A 296 8.75 -6.08 1.23
CA PRO A 296 8.37 -4.93 0.37
C PRO A 296 9.57 -4.30 -0.33
N LEU A 297 10.81 -4.57 0.15
CA LEU A 297 12.05 -3.97 -0.32
C LEU A 297 12.05 -2.43 -0.15
N PRO A 298 13.21 -1.77 -0.10
CA PRO A 298 14.54 -2.36 -0.14
C PRO A 298 14.92 -3.09 1.14
N ARG A 299 15.81 -4.07 1.03
CA ARG A 299 16.48 -4.65 2.20
C ARG A 299 17.52 -3.64 2.71
N ASP A 300 17.80 -3.67 4.01
CA ASP A 300 18.96 -2.97 4.55
C ASP A 300 20.24 -3.54 3.91
N ALA A 301 21.07 -2.67 3.34
CA ALA A 301 22.25 -3.11 2.60
C ALA A 301 23.30 -3.75 3.51
N ARG A 302 23.39 -3.30 4.76
CA ARG A 302 24.41 -3.75 5.73
C ARG A 302 23.91 -4.88 6.62
N TYR A 303 22.64 -4.80 7.05
CA TYR A 303 22.04 -5.74 7.99
C TYR A 303 20.67 -6.23 7.49
N PRO A 304 20.62 -6.94 6.35
CA PRO A 304 19.34 -7.41 5.83
C PRO A 304 18.73 -8.49 6.73
N VAL A 305 17.44 -8.36 7.02
CA VAL A 305 16.71 -9.42 7.76
C VAL A 305 16.59 -10.70 6.92
N LEU A 306 16.62 -10.55 5.59
CA LEU A 306 16.77 -11.63 4.63
C LEU A 306 18.17 -11.55 4.00
N PRO A 307 19.13 -12.31 4.52
CA PRO A 307 20.50 -12.29 3.99
C PRO A 307 20.58 -12.72 2.52
N TYR A 308 21.61 -12.25 1.83
CA TYR A 308 21.77 -12.43 0.37
C TYR A 308 21.93 -13.91 -0.04
N TRP A 309 22.33 -14.79 0.85
CA TRP A 309 22.41 -16.23 0.55
C TRP A 309 21.04 -16.86 0.28
N LEU A 310 19.95 -16.19 0.65
CA LEU A 310 18.58 -16.63 0.36
C LEU A 310 18.13 -16.35 -1.08
N ASP A 311 18.83 -15.49 -1.80
CA ASP A 311 18.37 -14.98 -3.11
C ASP A 311 18.14 -16.10 -4.14
N GLY A 312 19.01 -17.09 -4.17
CA GLY A 312 18.92 -18.23 -5.09
C GLY A 312 18.14 -19.42 -4.56
N THR A 313 17.46 -19.30 -3.44
CA THR A 313 16.70 -20.39 -2.83
C THR A 313 15.22 -20.35 -3.21
N GLU A 314 14.53 -21.47 -3.00
CA GLU A 314 13.07 -21.56 -3.19
C GLU A 314 12.28 -20.72 -2.17
N LEU A 315 12.92 -20.23 -1.12
CA LEU A 315 12.32 -19.35 -0.13
C LEU A 315 12.05 -17.95 -0.69
N ASN A 316 12.76 -17.56 -1.75
CA ASN A 316 12.61 -16.24 -2.36
C ASN A 316 11.27 -16.10 -3.06
N GLY A 317 10.31 -15.44 -2.41
CA GLY A 317 9.06 -14.97 -2.99
C GLY A 317 9.09 -13.48 -3.32
N TRP A 318 10.08 -12.73 -2.81
CA TRP A 318 10.11 -11.26 -2.93
C TRP A 318 10.50 -10.75 -4.31
N ASP A 319 11.23 -11.49 -5.13
CA ASP A 319 11.52 -11.09 -6.50
C ASP A 319 10.25 -11.05 -7.34
N GLN A 320 9.45 -12.11 -7.27
CA GLN A 320 8.16 -12.18 -7.95
C GLN A 320 7.18 -11.13 -7.41
N GLN A 321 7.15 -10.95 -6.10
CA GLN A 321 6.38 -9.92 -5.43
C GLN A 321 6.72 -8.52 -5.98
N SER A 322 7.99 -8.21 -6.10
CA SER A 322 8.46 -6.92 -6.65
C SER A 322 7.94 -6.69 -8.07
N GLN A 323 7.99 -7.71 -8.92
CA GLN A 323 7.47 -7.63 -10.29
C GLN A 323 5.96 -7.43 -10.32
N ASN A 324 5.24 -8.03 -9.40
CA ASN A 324 3.79 -7.90 -9.29
C ASN A 324 3.33 -6.46 -9.04
N GLY A 325 4.20 -5.63 -8.47
CA GLY A 325 3.94 -4.21 -8.30
C GLY A 325 3.66 -3.48 -9.61
N TYR A 326 4.38 -3.81 -10.67
CA TYR A 326 4.12 -3.27 -12.00
C TYR A 326 2.71 -3.62 -12.50
N PHE A 327 2.33 -4.87 -12.40
CA PHE A 327 1.03 -5.34 -12.89
C PHE A 327 -0.15 -4.75 -12.10
N THR A 328 -0.08 -4.75 -10.78
CA THR A 328 -1.16 -4.18 -9.95
C THR A 328 -1.31 -2.69 -10.19
N ARG A 329 -0.21 -1.96 -10.38
CA ARG A 329 -0.25 -0.52 -10.64
C ARG A 329 -0.78 -0.16 -12.02
N ILE A 330 -0.54 -0.99 -13.03
CA ILE A 330 -1.23 -0.86 -14.33
C ILE A 330 -2.75 -0.93 -14.12
N VAL A 331 -3.22 -1.91 -13.35
CA VAL A 331 -4.65 -2.10 -13.10
C VAL A 331 -5.22 -0.92 -12.33
N LEU A 332 -4.55 -0.44 -11.29
CA LEU A 332 -5.01 0.70 -10.50
C LEU A 332 -5.14 1.97 -11.36
N LEU A 333 -4.15 2.28 -12.18
CA LEU A 333 -4.22 3.43 -13.08
C LEU A 333 -5.33 3.28 -14.11
N GLY A 334 -5.53 2.08 -14.64
CA GLY A 334 -6.63 1.78 -15.57
C GLY A 334 -8.01 1.95 -14.94
N MET A 335 -8.17 1.55 -13.68
CA MET A 335 -9.41 1.72 -12.93
C MET A 335 -9.71 3.21 -12.68
N LEU A 336 -8.76 3.92 -12.11
CA LEU A 336 -8.94 5.33 -11.73
C LEU A 336 -9.00 6.26 -12.95
N GLY A 337 -8.38 5.86 -14.05
CA GLY A 337 -8.46 6.54 -15.34
C GLY A 337 -9.72 6.22 -16.15
N GLY A 338 -10.58 5.33 -15.65
CA GLY A 338 -11.87 5.02 -16.26
C GLY A 338 -11.85 3.98 -17.37
N HIS A 339 -10.77 3.21 -17.52
CA HIS A 339 -10.69 2.13 -18.51
C HIS A 339 -11.23 0.80 -17.98
N PHE A 340 -10.78 0.37 -16.80
CA PHE A 340 -11.30 -0.83 -16.16
C PHE A 340 -12.46 -0.51 -15.24
N GLY A 341 -13.49 -1.33 -15.27
CA GLY A 341 -14.64 -1.22 -14.38
C GLY A 341 -16.00 -1.50 -15.02
N ASP A 342 -16.09 -1.55 -16.34
CA ASP A 342 -17.38 -1.81 -17.02
C ASP A 342 -17.89 -3.23 -16.74
N ASP A 343 -16.99 -4.17 -16.54
CA ASP A 343 -17.29 -5.55 -16.18
C ASP A 343 -17.38 -5.79 -14.67
N PHE A 344 -17.18 -4.76 -13.84
CA PHE A 344 -17.31 -4.86 -12.39
C PHE A 344 -18.76 -5.12 -11.98
N ARG A 345 -18.95 -6.06 -11.06
CA ARG A 345 -20.24 -6.34 -10.44
C ARG A 345 -20.07 -6.47 -8.94
N SER A 346 -20.84 -5.67 -8.21
CA SER A 346 -20.91 -5.79 -6.75
C SER A 346 -21.77 -6.99 -6.38
N SER A 347 -21.31 -7.80 -5.43
CA SER A 347 -22.10 -8.91 -4.89
C SER A 347 -23.18 -8.44 -3.92
N GLY A 348 -23.12 -7.19 -3.48
CA GLY A 348 -23.98 -6.65 -2.44
C GLY A 348 -23.69 -7.16 -1.03
N LYS A 349 -22.61 -7.93 -0.86
CA LYS A 349 -22.25 -8.55 0.42
C LYS A 349 -21.37 -7.68 1.29
N ASP A 350 -20.68 -6.71 0.70
CA ASP A 350 -19.78 -5.81 1.43
C ASP A 350 -20.52 -4.53 1.81
N SER A 351 -21.25 -4.59 2.91
CA SER A 351 -21.96 -3.43 3.45
C SER A 351 -21.07 -2.46 4.24
N THR A 352 -19.82 -2.83 4.48
CA THR A 352 -18.88 -2.02 5.27
C THR A 352 -18.06 -1.05 4.40
N PHE A 353 -18.24 -1.11 3.09
CA PHE A 353 -17.58 -0.20 2.19
C PHE A 353 -18.00 1.25 2.45
N LEU A 354 -17.03 2.09 2.67
CA LEU A 354 -17.24 3.52 2.79
C LEU A 354 -16.87 4.18 1.46
N PRO A 355 -17.76 4.97 0.87
CA PRO A 355 -17.46 5.66 -0.37
C PRO A 355 -16.28 6.64 -0.16
N THR A 356 -15.52 6.88 -1.19
CA THR A 356 -14.45 7.88 -1.18
C THR A 356 -15.03 9.29 -1.19
N SER A 357 -15.73 9.65 -0.13
CA SER A 357 -16.29 10.96 0.05
C SER A 357 -15.52 11.69 1.14
N PRO A 358 -14.97 12.87 0.85
CA PRO A 358 -14.32 13.68 1.86
C PRO A 358 -15.22 13.99 3.06
N LEU A 359 -16.51 14.16 2.78
CA LEU A 359 -17.49 14.48 3.83
C LEU A 359 -17.71 13.33 4.81
N LEU A 360 -17.59 12.09 4.34
CA LEU A 360 -17.83 10.91 5.16
C LEU A 360 -16.54 10.40 5.80
N LEU A 361 -15.46 10.44 5.08
CA LEU A 361 -14.22 9.86 5.54
C LEU A 361 -13.25 10.90 6.07
N LYS A 362 -13.46 12.14 5.76
CA LYS A 362 -12.60 13.30 6.12
C LYS A 362 -11.13 12.94 6.27
N SER A 363 -10.84 12.07 7.21
CA SER A 363 -9.55 11.43 7.35
C SER A 363 -9.78 10.04 7.94
N PRO A 364 -8.79 9.14 7.88
CA PRO A 364 -8.85 7.86 8.55
C PRO A 364 -9.12 7.98 10.06
N PHE A 365 -8.77 9.11 10.66
CA PHE A 365 -8.96 9.35 12.10
C PHE A 365 -10.39 9.63 12.49
N LEU A 366 -11.20 10.08 11.55
CA LEU A 366 -12.61 10.39 11.77
C LEU A 366 -13.53 9.30 11.25
N ALA A 367 -13.01 8.38 10.44
CA ALA A 367 -13.72 7.18 10.06
C ALA A 367 -13.79 6.22 11.27
N GLY A 368 -14.85 5.44 11.37
CA GLY A 368 -15.11 4.60 12.53
C GLY A 368 -13.97 3.68 12.96
N ASP A 369 -13.15 3.22 12.03
CA ASP A 369 -11.99 2.36 12.29
C ASP A 369 -10.77 3.13 12.82
N PHE A 370 -10.77 4.45 12.68
CA PHE A 370 -9.69 5.32 13.08
C PHE A 370 -10.25 6.41 13.96
N SER A 371 -10.36 6.13 15.24
CA SER A 371 -10.69 7.19 16.19
C SER A 371 -9.49 8.13 16.34
N PRO A 372 -9.71 9.38 16.71
CA PRO A 372 -8.62 10.32 16.96
C PRO A 372 -7.59 9.80 17.97
N ASN A 373 -8.04 8.97 18.90
CA ASN A 373 -7.18 8.39 19.94
C ASN A 373 -6.51 7.08 19.53
N SER A 374 -6.92 6.49 18.41
CA SER A 374 -6.36 5.24 17.91
C SER A 374 -5.46 5.43 16.70
N GLY A 375 -5.50 6.60 16.09
CA GLY A 375 -4.66 6.94 14.97
C GLY A 375 -3.29 7.44 15.40
N PRO A 376 -2.24 7.13 14.66
CA PRO A 376 -0.91 7.66 14.98
C PRO A 376 -0.81 9.18 14.84
N LEU A 377 -1.78 9.82 14.23
CA LEU A 377 -1.78 11.27 14.04
C LEU A 377 -2.08 12.09 15.28
N SER A 378 -2.88 11.55 16.18
CA SER A 378 -3.39 12.36 17.29
C SER A 378 -2.32 12.77 18.32
N ALA A 379 -1.22 12.03 18.35
CA ALA A 379 -0.19 12.26 19.37
C ALA A 379 1.07 12.96 18.86
N ASP A 380 1.34 12.86 17.57
CA ASP A 380 2.67 13.21 17.04
C ASP A 380 2.65 14.30 15.96
N MET A 381 1.47 14.78 15.56
CA MET A 381 1.40 15.86 14.58
C MET A 381 1.50 17.23 15.25
N PRO A 382 2.40 18.07 14.78
CA PRO A 382 2.38 19.47 15.19
C PRO A 382 1.04 20.12 14.84
N GLU A 383 0.56 20.99 15.72
CA GLU A 383 -0.73 21.68 15.54
C GLU A 383 -0.83 22.45 14.21
N ASP A 384 0.27 22.90 13.69
CA ASP A 384 0.34 23.61 12.41
C ASP A 384 0.13 22.71 11.19
N LEU A 385 0.23 21.39 11.34
CA LEU A 385 -0.12 20.46 10.26
C LEU A 385 -1.63 20.29 10.09
N ASP A 386 -2.41 20.57 11.11
CA ASP A 386 -3.88 20.60 11.02
C ASP A 386 -4.39 21.73 10.12
N LEU A 387 -3.57 22.72 9.85
CA LEU A 387 -3.87 23.82 8.95
C LEU A 387 -3.68 23.45 7.47
N GLY A 388 -3.51 22.18 7.21
CA GLY A 388 -3.38 21.61 5.87
C GLY A 388 -2.03 21.93 5.29
N TYR A 389 -1.08 21.20 5.64
CA TYR A 389 0.21 21.08 4.98
C TYR A 389 1.06 22.32 4.99
N SER A 390 2.03 22.22 5.81
CA SER A 390 3.13 23.16 5.85
C SER A 390 3.70 23.39 4.43
N PRO A 391 4.06 24.62 4.11
CA PRO A 391 4.80 24.92 2.88
C PRO A 391 6.08 24.12 2.71
N ALA A 392 6.57 23.48 3.75
CA ALA A 392 7.74 22.60 3.70
C ALA A 392 7.47 21.24 3.04
N PHE A 393 6.27 20.97 2.66
CA PHE A 393 5.82 19.83 1.90
C PHE A 393 6.10 19.94 0.44
#